data_c207cf2e82e65df640bea28f3b4f055e
#
_entry.id   c207cf2e82e65df640bea28f3b4f055e
#
_cell.length_a   1.000
_cell.length_b   1.000
_cell.length_c   1.000
_cell.angle_alpha   90.00
_cell.angle_beta   90.00
_cell.angle_gamma   90.00
#
_symmetry.space_group_name_H-M   'P 1'
#
loop_
_entity.id
_entity.type
_entity.pdbx_description
1 polymer ?
#
loop_
_entity_poly.entity_id
_entity_poly.type
_entity_poly.pdbx_seq_one_letter_code
_entity_poly.pdbx_strand_id
1 'polypeptide(L)'
;MESGLLKQSDLLLVTIEQQTQLNNLAMYKSIYRRDLMDLTILCGINDTTQVVISNLDLTLNSSTNQSGFTEKFRLDSLNLLASQKLFELKYKPQLNAFANTGLNGVYVPTLPNRFGFSGGLNFSVYIFDGKQKSLNKKKVDLLIKSTQSYKSNFITQNAMRKYKILNEITSLNERMVISKNQLKDYKQLLEYYKKELITGQQSVTAYTTTVKNLAILQRDYVLMQSSKQLLINTYNYWNW
;
A
#
# COMPACT_ATOMS: atom_id res chain seq x y z
N MET A 1 2.75 -16.55 -53.70
CA MET A 1 4.08 -16.71 -54.34
C MET A 1 4.02 -16.65 -55.88
N GLU A 2 2.91 -16.27 -56.44
CA GLU A 2 2.74 -16.25 -57.91
C GLU A 2 3.47 -15.13 -58.62
N SER A 3 4.02 -14.13 -57.94
CA SER A 3 4.69 -12.98 -58.58
C SER A 3 6.22 -12.96 -58.46
N GLY A 4 6.87 -13.94 -57.82
CA GLY A 4 8.35 -14.03 -57.72
C GLY A 4 9.05 -12.89 -56.97
N LEU A 5 8.29 -11.98 -56.32
CA LEU A 5 8.80 -10.77 -55.66
C LEU A 5 9.35 -11.02 -54.25
N LEU A 6 8.96 -12.09 -53.58
CA LEU A 6 9.39 -12.43 -52.23
C LEU A 6 10.26 -13.67 -52.19
N LYS A 7 11.34 -13.64 -51.43
CA LYS A 7 12.26 -14.79 -51.25
C LYS A 7 11.67 -15.75 -50.19
N GLN A 8 12.07 -17.03 -50.27
CA GLN A 8 11.68 -18.03 -49.27
C GLN A 8 12.14 -17.64 -47.84
N SER A 9 13.29 -16.97 -47.72
CA SER A 9 13.80 -16.40 -46.46
C SER A 9 12.85 -15.37 -45.86
N ASP A 10 12.15 -14.58 -46.68
CA ASP A 10 11.21 -13.55 -46.22
C ASP A 10 9.97 -14.19 -45.63
N LEU A 11 9.46 -15.28 -46.24
CA LEU A 11 8.35 -16.05 -45.66
C LEU A 11 8.73 -16.67 -44.31
N LEU A 12 9.95 -17.24 -44.24
CA LEU A 12 10.45 -17.82 -42.99
C LEU A 12 10.59 -16.78 -41.90
N LEU A 13 11.06 -15.57 -42.19
CA LEU A 13 11.17 -14.45 -41.26
C LEU A 13 9.80 -14.08 -40.68
N VAL A 14 8.77 -13.93 -41.50
CA VAL A 14 7.40 -13.63 -41.08
C VAL A 14 6.83 -14.75 -40.19
N THR A 15 7.09 -16.01 -40.58
CA THR A 15 6.63 -17.18 -39.80
C THR A 15 7.28 -17.24 -38.43
N ILE A 16 8.59 -17.01 -38.34
CA ILE A 16 9.31 -16.94 -37.04
C ILE A 16 8.75 -15.84 -36.18
N GLU A 17 8.49 -14.67 -36.75
CA GLU A 17 7.92 -13.55 -36.01
C GLU A 17 6.51 -13.86 -35.50
N GLN A 18 5.67 -14.45 -36.34
CA GLN A 18 4.33 -14.90 -35.93
C GLN A 18 4.39 -15.89 -34.77
N GLN A 19 5.27 -16.90 -34.84
CA GLN A 19 5.46 -17.87 -33.76
C GLN A 19 5.95 -17.20 -32.47
N THR A 20 6.84 -16.21 -32.57
CA THR A 20 7.32 -15.42 -31.44
C THR A 20 6.18 -14.70 -30.77
N GLN A 21 5.31 -14.04 -31.55
CA GLN A 21 4.15 -13.33 -30.99
C GLN A 21 3.11 -14.29 -30.35
N LEU A 22 2.89 -15.47 -30.94
CA LEU A 22 2.03 -16.51 -30.37
C LEU A 22 2.57 -17.04 -29.04
N ASN A 23 3.88 -17.26 -28.95
CA ASN A 23 4.53 -17.67 -27.70
C ASN A 23 4.40 -16.58 -26.60
N ASN A 24 4.62 -15.31 -26.94
CA ASN A 24 4.41 -14.20 -26.03
C ASN A 24 2.97 -14.13 -25.55
N LEU A 25 1.99 -14.30 -26.44
CA LEU A 25 0.58 -14.33 -26.08
C LEU A 25 0.25 -15.46 -25.09
N ALA A 26 0.80 -16.67 -25.33
CA ALA A 26 0.61 -17.82 -24.42
C ALA A 26 1.21 -17.52 -23.04
N MET A 27 2.40 -16.94 -23.00
CA MET A 27 3.07 -16.51 -21.75
C MET A 27 2.21 -15.49 -20.99
N TYR A 28 1.74 -14.42 -21.64
CA TYR A 28 0.93 -13.40 -20.98
C TYR A 28 -0.43 -13.93 -20.48
N LYS A 29 -1.04 -14.86 -21.23
CA LYS A 29 -2.27 -15.55 -20.76
C LYS A 29 -2.01 -16.38 -19.49
N SER A 30 -0.85 -17.06 -19.42
CA SER A 30 -0.46 -17.82 -18.24
C SER A 30 -0.23 -16.90 -17.02
N ILE A 31 0.49 -15.80 -17.22
CA ILE A 31 0.73 -14.79 -16.17
C ILE A 31 -0.60 -14.23 -15.68
N TYR A 32 -1.50 -13.82 -16.57
CA TYR A 32 -2.81 -13.28 -16.21
C TYR A 32 -3.62 -14.26 -15.37
N ARG A 33 -3.65 -15.56 -15.74
CA ARG A 33 -4.35 -16.59 -14.97
C ARG A 33 -3.77 -16.76 -13.57
N ARG A 34 -2.44 -16.80 -13.46
CA ARG A 34 -1.75 -16.87 -12.17
C ARG A 34 -2.08 -15.67 -11.29
N ASP A 35 -1.94 -14.46 -11.82
CA ASP A 35 -2.16 -13.24 -11.06
C ASP A 35 -3.64 -13.10 -10.64
N LEU A 36 -4.58 -13.63 -11.47
CA LEU A 36 -6.00 -13.71 -11.10
C LEU A 36 -6.23 -14.69 -9.96
N MET A 37 -5.57 -15.87 -9.97
CA MET A 37 -5.64 -16.83 -8.86
C MET A 37 -5.06 -16.23 -7.57
N ASP A 38 -3.93 -15.55 -7.65
CA ASP A 38 -3.33 -14.87 -6.50
C ASP A 38 -4.28 -13.81 -5.92
N LEU A 39 -4.97 -13.06 -6.78
CA LEU A 39 -5.99 -12.10 -6.34
C LEU A 39 -7.17 -12.78 -5.65
N THR A 40 -7.70 -13.90 -6.19
CA THR A 40 -8.81 -14.64 -5.55
C THR A 40 -8.40 -15.19 -4.19
N ILE A 41 -7.17 -15.69 -4.04
CA ILE A 41 -6.62 -16.15 -2.76
C ILE A 41 -6.54 -14.99 -1.76
N LEU A 42 -6.03 -13.83 -2.18
CA LEU A 42 -5.94 -12.63 -1.31
C LEU A 42 -7.32 -12.15 -0.86
N CYS A 43 -8.35 -12.29 -1.70
CA CYS A 43 -9.73 -11.94 -1.38
C CYS A 43 -10.46 -13.01 -0.54
N GLY A 44 -9.84 -14.16 -0.26
CA GLY A 44 -10.48 -15.27 0.46
C GLY A 44 -11.58 -15.96 -0.37
N ILE A 45 -11.55 -15.84 -1.70
CA ILE A 45 -12.51 -16.46 -2.61
C ILE A 45 -12.01 -17.86 -2.95
N ASN A 46 -12.77 -18.89 -2.53
CA ASN A 46 -12.42 -20.29 -2.78
C ASN A 46 -12.88 -20.80 -4.15
N ASP A 47 -13.49 -19.93 -4.96
CA ASP A 47 -13.98 -20.28 -6.29
C ASP A 47 -12.85 -20.15 -7.31
N THR A 48 -12.56 -21.25 -8.03
CA THR A 48 -11.56 -21.31 -9.10
C THR A 48 -12.15 -21.02 -10.49
N THR A 49 -13.43 -20.67 -10.57
CA THR A 49 -14.06 -20.30 -11.84
C THR A 49 -13.44 -19.01 -12.38
N GLN A 50 -13.36 -18.90 -13.71
CA GLN A 50 -12.75 -17.72 -14.34
C GLN A 50 -13.60 -16.48 -14.07
N VAL A 51 -13.10 -15.63 -13.19
CA VAL A 51 -13.68 -14.29 -12.93
C VAL A 51 -13.19 -13.35 -14.02
N VAL A 52 -14.13 -12.63 -14.65
CA VAL A 52 -13.78 -11.54 -15.56
C VAL A 52 -13.73 -10.25 -14.74
N ILE A 53 -12.54 -9.67 -14.67
CA ILE A 53 -12.36 -8.39 -14.01
C ILE A 53 -12.82 -7.29 -14.99
N SER A 54 -13.81 -6.50 -14.60
CA SER A 54 -14.20 -5.32 -15.36
C SER A 54 -13.11 -4.25 -15.30
N ASN A 55 -12.96 -3.47 -16.37
CA ASN A 55 -12.05 -2.33 -16.35
C ASN A 55 -12.45 -1.36 -15.24
N LEU A 56 -11.52 -1.13 -14.31
CA LEU A 56 -11.69 -0.20 -13.22
C LEU A 56 -10.99 1.12 -13.58
N ASP A 57 -11.79 2.18 -13.80
CA ASP A 57 -11.27 3.54 -13.97
C ASP A 57 -11.34 4.28 -12.63
N LEU A 58 -10.21 4.28 -11.91
CA LEU A 58 -10.09 5.05 -10.68
C LEU A 58 -9.98 6.55 -11.01
N THR A 59 -10.67 7.35 -10.23
CA THR A 59 -10.60 8.81 -10.27
C THR A 59 -9.94 9.36 -9.01
N LEU A 60 -9.39 10.56 -9.09
CA LEU A 60 -8.84 11.26 -7.93
C LEU A 60 -9.99 11.67 -7.01
N ASN A 61 -9.93 11.21 -5.75
CA ASN A 61 -10.92 11.58 -4.76
C ASN A 61 -10.66 13.00 -4.24
N SER A 62 -11.72 13.81 -4.11
CA SER A 62 -11.68 15.02 -3.32
C SER A 62 -11.78 14.63 -1.85
N SER A 63 -10.71 14.87 -1.07
CA SER A 63 -10.71 14.57 0.36
C SER A 63 -11.62 15.52 1.13
N THR A 64 -12.35 14.96 2.10
CA THR A 64 -13.15 15.73 3.05
C THR A 64 -13.12 15.17 4.47
N ASN A 65 -12.46 14.06 4.73
CA ASN A 65 -12.57 13.36 6.01
C ASN A 65 -11.33 13.56 6.89
N GLN A 66 -11.56 13.66 8.23
CA GLN A 66 -10.49 13.59 9.21
C GLN A 66 -9.79 12.24 9.13
N SER A 67 -8.49 12.31 8.96
CA SER A 67 -7.67 11.12 8.83
C SER A 67 -7.58 10.30 10.12
N GLY A 68 -7.83 9.01 10.01
CA GLY A 68 -7.50 8.05 11.06
C GLY A 68 -6.01 8.07 11.43
N PHE A 69 -5.13 8.45 10.50
CA PHE A 69 -3.68 8.57 10.77
C PHE A 69 -3.34 9.70 11.75
N THR A 70 -4.05 10.84 11.70
CA THR A 70 -3.81 11.95 12.63
C THR A 70 -4.43 11.69 14.00
N GLU A 71 -5.47 10.87 14.06
CA GLU A 71 -6.13 10.46 15.29
C GLU A 71 -5.19 9.66 16.22
N LYS A 72 -4.29 8.87 15.66
CA LYS A 72 -3.25 8.18 16.42
C LYS A 72 -2.45 9.14 17.31
N PHE A 73 -1.99 10.27 16.77
CA PHE A 73 -1.22 11.25 17.54
C PHE A 73 -2.04 11.90 18.67
N ARG A 74 -3.35 12.07 18.45
CA ARG A 74 -4.27 12.54 19.50
C ARG A 74 -4.40 11.52 20.63
N LEU A 75 -4.59 10.26 20.29
CA LEU A 75 -4.68 9.16 21.26
C LEU A 75 -3.37 8.97 22.02
N ASP A 76 -2.21 9.03 21.36
CA ASP A 76 -0.91 8.96 22.01
C ASP A 76 -0.74 10.08 23.05
N SER A 77 -1.14 11.31 22.71
CA SER A 77 -1.10 12.44 23.64
C SER A 77 -2.04 12.24 24.85
N LEU A 78 -3.24 11.71 24.61
CA LEU A 78 -4.18 11.39 25.69
C LEU A 78 -3.66 10.28 26.61
N ASN A 79 -3.01 9.25 26.05
CA ASN A 79 -2.39 8.17 26.83
C ASN A 79 -1.26 8.70 27.73
N LEU A 80 -0.44 9.64 27.22
CA LEU A 80 0.60 10.29 28.02
C LEU A 80 0.00 11.09 29.19
N LEU A 81 -1.08 11.86 28.93
CA LEU A 81 -1.79 12.61 29.98
C LEU A 81 -2.45 11.68 31.00
N ALA A 82 -3.07 10.58 30.56
CA ALA A 82 -3.66 9.59 31.45
C ALA A 82 -2.60 8.93 32.34
N SER A 83 -1.46 8.57 31.76
CA SER A 83 -0.31 8.00 32.51
C SER A 83 0.23 8.98 33.54
N GLN A 84 0.31 10.27 33.20
CA GLN A 84 0.68 11.31 34.15
C GLN A 84 -0.32 11.42 35.30
N LYS A 85 -1.62 11.42 35.03
CA LYS A 85 -2.67 11.43 36.07
C LYS A 85 -2.57 10.23 36.99
N LEU A 86 -2.35 9.03 36.43
CA LEU A 86 -2.14 7.80 37.23
C LEU A 86 -0.91 7.93 38.14
N PHE A 87 0.18 8.47 37.61
CA PHE A 87 1.38 8.72 38.41
C PHE A 87 1.13 9.69 39.53
N GLU A 88 0.34 10.75 39.28
CA GLU A 88 -0.02 11.75 40.33
C GLU A 88 -0.92 11.18 41.39
N LEU A 89 -1.69 10.12 41.15
CA LEU A 89 -2.50 9.47 42.18
C LEU A 89 -1.68 8.92 43.36
N LYS A 90 -0.40 8.55 43.12
CA LYS A 90 0.51 8.09 44.17
C LYS A 90 0.77 9.14 45.25
N TYR A 91 0.61 10.43 44.90
CA TYR A 91 0.83 11.56 45.84
C TYR A 91 -0.43 12.00 46.55
N LYS A 92 -1.58 11.38 46.28
CA LYS A 92 -2.80 11.59 47.04
C LYS A 92 -2.79 10.69 48.30
N PRO A 93 -3.36 11.14 49.41
CA PRO A 93 -3.55 10.28 50.58
C PRO A 93 -4.28 8.99 50.15
N GLN A 94 -3.73 7.85 50.56
CA GLN A 94 -4.31 6.54 50.23
C GLN A 94 -4.76 5.89 51.55
N LEU A 95 -6.03 5.48 51.60
CA LEU A 95 -6.59 4.70 52.66
C LEU A 95 -7.02 3.34 52.11
N ASN A 96 -6.36 2.29 52.57
CA ASN A 96 -6.63 0.92 52.15
C ASN A 96 -7.20 0.14 53.36
N ALA A 97 -8.32 -0.54 53.17
CA ALA A 97 -8.84 -1.53 54.09
C ALA A 97 -8.40 -2.93 53.64
N PHE A 98 -7.99 -3.75 54.57
CA PHE A 98 -7.70 -5.14 54.29
C PHE A 98 -8.40 -6.06 55.26
N ALA A 99 -8.79 -7.23 54.81
CA ALA A 99 -9.30 -8.32 55.62
C ALA A 99 -8.69 -9.63 55.14
N ASN A 100 -8.11 -10.36 56.06
CA ASN A 100 -7.53 -11.66 55.78
C ASN A 100 -8.17 -12.70 56.69
N THR A 101 -8.39 -13.87 56.14
CA THR A 101 -8.86 -15.02 56.92
C THR A 101 -8.01 -16.26 56.49
N GLY A 102 -7.72 -17.10 57.44
CA GLY A 102 -6.89 -18.27 57.17
C GLY A 102 -6.69 -19.17 58.37
N LEU A 103 -6.10 -20.33 58.14
CA LEU A 103 -5.72 -21.28 59.19
C LEU A 103 -4.26 -21.00 59.56
N ASN A 104 -4.04 -20.69 60.84
CA ASN A 104 -2.72 -20.31 61.34
C ASN A 104 -2.16 -21.43 62.23
N GLY A 105 -1.16 -22.17 61.75
CA GLY A 105 -0.57 -23.25 62.54
C GLY A 105 0.77 -23.69 62.00
N VAL A 106 1.69 -24.00 62.92
CA VAL A 106 3.00 -24.58 62.63
C VAL A 106 2.93 -26.10 62.56
N TYR A 107 1.86 -26.73 63.08
CA TYR A 107 1.67 -28.16 63.17
C TYR A 107 0.33 -28.59 62.55
N VAL A 108 0.38 -29.46 61.54
CA VAL A 108 -0.75 -29.83 60.69
C VAL A 108 -1.99 -30.35 61.48
N PRO A 109 -1.85 -31.22 62.50
CA PRO A 109 -3.01 -31.75 63.25
C PRO A 109 -3.79 -30.73 64.03
N THR A 110 -3.23 -29.53 64.29
CA THR A 110 -3.90 -28.45 65.07
C THR A 110 -4.50 -27.36 64.18
N LEU A 111 -4.33 -27.44 62.88
CA LEU A 111 -4.80 -26.46 61.89
C LEU A 111 -6.32 -26.22 61.94
N PRO A 112 -7.21 -27.25 62.02
CA PRO A 112 -8.66 -27.04 62.02
C PRO A 112 -9.19 -26.15 63.14
N ASN A 113 -8.48 -26.14 64.27
CA ASN A 113 -8.89 -25.38 65.49
C ASN A 113 -8.25 -23.99 65.56
N ARG A 114 -7.45 -23.59 64.56
CA ARG A 114 -6.74 -22.31 64.56
C ARG A 114 -7.16 -21.43 63.37
N PHE A 115 -8.47 -21.26 63.23
CA PHE A 115 -9.00 -20.30 62.28
C PHE A 115 -8.75 -18.90 62.79
N GLY A 116 -8.05 -18.09 61.95
CA GLY A 116 -7.70 -16.69 62.29
C GLY A 116 -8.40 -15.73 61.34
N PHE A 117 -8.83 -14.62 61.87
CA PHE A 117 -9.33 -13.48 61.14
C PHE A 117 -8.51 -12.25 61.51
N SER A 118 -8.07 -11.46 60.54
CA SER A 118 -7.40 -10.19 60.77
C SER A 118 -7.92 -9.14 59.77
N GLY A 119 -8.10 -7.93 60.24
CA GLY A 119 -8.49 -6.81 59.39
C GLY A 119 -7.88 -5.51 59.90
N GLY A 120 -7.70 -4.57 59.03
CA GLY A 120 -7.12 -3.30 59.38
C GLY A 120 -7.25 -2.23 58.30
N LEU A 121 -6.88 -1.03 58.70
CA LEU A 121 -6.81 0.14 57.83
C LEU A 121 -5.35 0.59 57.72
N ASN A 122 -4.90 0.81 56.50
CA ASN A 122 -3.57 1.35 56.20
C ASN A 122 -3.73 2.73 55.56
N PHE A 123 -3.19 3.75 56.18
CA PHE A 123 -3.13 5.12 55.67
C PHE A 123 -1.71 5.46 55.25
N SER A 124 -1.53 5.86 53.98
CA SER A 124 -0.22 6.21 53.44
C SER A 124 -0.24 7.56 52.70
N VAL A 125 0.78 8.37 52.94
CA VAL A 125 0.97 9.69 52.33
C VAL A 125 2.45 9.85 51.95
N TYR A 126 2.70 10.27 50.70
CA TYR A 126 4.05 10.64 50.28
C TYR A 126 4.39 12.05 50.82
N ILE A 127 5.38 12.15 51.67
CA ILE A 127 5.82 13.42 52.28
C ILE A 127 6.92 14.07 51.42
N PHE A 128 7.84 13.26 50.89
CA PHE A 128 8.96 13.73 50.08
C PHE A 128 9.28 12.76 48.94
N ASP A 129 9.44 13.28 47.71
CA ASP A 129 9.60 12.48 46.51
C ASP A 129 10.89 12.80 45.72
N GLY A 130 11.78 13.66 46.24
CA GLY A 130 12.99 14.08 45.51
C GLY A 130 12.68 14.81 44.20
N LYS A 131 11.57 15.52 44.08
CA LYS A 131 11.08 16.25 42.90
C LYS A 131 10.67 15.32 41.72
N GLN A 132 10.44 14.04 41.98
CA GLN A 132 10.06 13.07 40.93
C GLN A 132 8.76 13.45 40.24
N LYS A 133 7.77 13.97 40.99
CA LYS A 133 6.50 14.47 40.43
C LYS A 133 6.72 15.57 39.39
N SER A 134 7.58 16.55 39.70
CA SER A 134 7.91 17.65 38.81
C SER A 134 8.69 17.17 37.59
N LEU A 135 9.67 16.28 37.77
CA LEU A 135 10.47 15.71 36.69
C LEU A 135 9.61 14.86 35.75
N ASN A 136 8.73 14.03 36.31
CA ASN A 136 7.82 13.23 35.49
C ASN A 136 6.87 14.11 34.67
N LYS A 137 6.33 15.18 35.26
CA LYS A 137 5.51 16.16 34.53
C LYS A 137 6.29 16.78 33.36
N LYS A 138 7.51 17.27 33.61
CA LYS A 138 8.38 17.81 32.55
C LYS A 138 8.67 16.80 31.45
N LYS A 139 8.93 15.54 31.83
CA LYS A 139 9.12 14.42 30.86
C LYS A 139 7.88 14.27 29.97
N VAL A 140 6.68 14.20 30.56
CA VAL A 140 5.43 14.04 29.81
C VAL A 140 5.16 15.24 28.91
N ASP A 141 5.40 16.48 29.37
CA ASP A 141 5.27 17.69 28.57
C ASP A 141 6.20 17.66 27.33
N LEU A 142 7.44 17.18 27.51
CA LEU A 142 8.39 17.01 26.40
C LEU A 142 7.93 15.92 25.42
N LEU A 143 7.41 14.81 25.92
CA LEU A 143 6.89 13.73 25.06
C LEU A 143 5.67 14.19 24.26
N ILE A 144 4.77 14.98 24.85
CA ILE A 144 3.63 15.57 24.14
C ILE A 144 4.10 16.53 23.03
N LYS A 145 5.08 17.40 23.33
CA LYS A 145 5.68 18.29 22.32
C LYS A 145 6.34 17.47 21.17
N SER A 146 7.03 16.39 21.52
CA SER A 146 7.61 15.48 20.51
C SER A 146 6.51 14.85 19.64
N THR A 147 5.41 14.36 20.23
CA THR A 147 4.27 13.80 19.49
C THR A 147 3.64 14.84 18.54
N GLN A 148 3.53 16.11 18.99
CA GLN A 148 3.04 17.19 18.15
C GLN A 148 3.98 17.48 16.97
N SER A 149 5.30 17.46 17.20
CA SER A 149 6.31 17.63 16.15
C SER A 149 6.25 16.48 15.13
N TYR A 150 6.09 15.24 15.58
CA TYR A 150 5.88 14.09 14.70
C TYR A 150 4.61 14.22 13.87
N LYS A 151 3.51 14.68 14.47
CA LYS A 151 2.26 14.96 13.75
C LYS A 151 2.47 16.01 12.65
N SER A 152 3.11 17.13 12.99
CA SER A 152 3.38 18.19 12.01
C SER A 152 4.25 17.69 10.85
N ASN A 153 5.33 16.98 11.16
CA ASN A 153 6.20 16.38 10.16
C ASN A 153 5.45 15.38 9.27
N PHE A 154 4.62 14.51 9.86
CA PHE A 154 3.80 13.57 9.12
C PHE A 154 2.85 14.26 8.13
N ILE A 155 2.18 15.34 8.54
CA ILE A 155 1.29 16.13 7.68
C ILE A 155 2.08 16.74 6.52
N THR A 156 3.24 17.33 6.80
CA THR A 156 4.11 17.92 5.77
C THR A 156 4.60 16.86 4.77
N GLN A 157 5.07 15.72 5.27
CA GLN A 157 5.50 14.61 4.40
C GLN A 157 4.36 14.07 3.55
N ASN A 158 3.14 14.00 4.11
CA ASN A 158 1.97 13.56 3.35
C ASN A 158 1.61 14.54 2.23
N ALA A 159 1.67 15.85 2.50
CA ALA A 159 1.45 16.88 1.49
C ALA A 159 2.47 16.78 0.35
N MET A 160 3.76 16.62 0.68
CA MET A 160 4.81 16.42 -0.33
C MET A 160 4.64 15.13 -1.13
N ARG A 161 4.22 14.04 -0.48
CA ARG A 161 3.93 12.75 -1.15
C ARG A 161 2.80 12.91 -2.15
N LYS A 162 1.70 13.54 -1.76
CA LYS A 162 0.57 13.83 -2.66
C LYS A 162 0.99 14.67 -3.86
N TYR A 163 1.76 15.73 -3.62
CA TYR A 163 2.26 16.57 -4.69
C TYR A 163 3.15 15.80 -5.68
N LYS A 164 4.05 14.95 -5.16
CA LYS A 164 4.89 14.08 -6.00
C LYS A 164 4.04 13.16 -6.88
N ILE A 165 3.04 12.49 -6.30
CA ILE A 165 2.16 11.58 -7.03
C ILE A 165 1.38 12.32 -8.13
N LEU A 166 0.85 13.52 -7.85
CA LEU A 166 0.15 14.32 -8.86
C LEU A 166 1.06 14.72 -10.02
N ASN A 167 2.30 15.10 -9.75
CA ASN A 167 3.28 15.41 -10.80
C ASN A 167 3.60 14.17 -11.66
N GLU A 168 3.73 12.99 -11.04
CA GLU A 168 3.93 11.74 -11.78
C GLU A 168 2.73 11.39 -12.66
N ILE A 169 1.50 11.58 -12.17
CA ILE A 169 0.26 11.39 -12.95
C ILE A 169 0.23 12.35 -14.15
N THR A 170 0.59 13.62 -13.94
CA THR A 170 0.65 14.62 -15.02
C THR A 170 1.66 14.22 -16.09
N SER A 171 2.88 13.86 -15.68
CA SER A 171 3.91 13.38 -16.61
C SER A 171 3.49 12.13 -17.38
N LEU A 172 2.82 11.17 -16.71
CA LEU A 172 2.27 9.99 -17.39
C LEU A 172 1.20 10.37 -18.40
N ASN A 173 0.30 11.30 -18.08
CA ASN A 173 -0.71 11.76 -19.03
C ASN A 173 -0.08 12.37 -20.29
N GLU A 174 0.93 13.22 -20.15
CA GLU A 174 1.67 13.78 -21.27
C GLU A 174 2.31 12.69 -22.16
N ARG A 175 3.00 11.75 -21.52
CA ARG A 175 3.62 10.61 -22.23
C ARG A 175 2.58 9.73 -22.94
N MET A 176 1.43 9.49 -22.30
CA MET A 176 0.33 8.72 -22.90
C MET A 176 -0.25 9.42 -24.14
N VAL A 177 -0.36 10.76 -24.14
CA VAL A 177 -0.79 11.53 -25.33
C VAL A 177 0.22 11.34 -26.47
N ILE A 178 1.51 11.48 -26.20
CA ILE A 178 2.58 11.28 -27.20
C ILE A 178 2.53 9.85 -27.75
N SER A 179 2.47 8.84 -26.86
CA SER A 179 2.41 7.44 -27.27
C SER A 179 1.16 7.10 -28.09
N LYS A 180 0.02 7.71 -27.76
CA LYS A 180 -1.23 7.53 -28.53
C LYS A 180 -1.08 8.06 -29.97
N ASN A 181 -0.41 9.20 -30.15
CA ASN A 181 -0.13 9.75 -31.48
C ASN A 181 0.86 8.83 -32.23
N GLN A 182 1.93 8.39 -31.58
CA GLN A 182 2.86 7.43 -32.17
C GLN A 182 2.18 6.13 -32.61
N LEU A 183 1.25 5.60 -31.80
CA LEU A 183 0.46 4.41 -32.14
C LEU A 183 -0.36 4.62 -33.42
N LYS A 184 -0.93 5.82 -33.59
CA LYS A 184 -1.64 6.18 -34.81
C LYS A 184 -0.69 6.21 -36.02
N ASP A 185 0.46 6.87 -35.87
CA ASP A 185 1.46 7.01 -36.94
C ASP A 185 2.03 5.64 -37.35
N TYR A 186 2.34 4.77 -36.39
CA TYR A 186 2.80 3.40 -36.70
C TYR A 186 1.75 2.57 -37.43
N LYS A 187 0.48 2.70 -37.06
CA LYS A 187 -0.61 2.00 -37.78
C LYS A 187 -0.69 2.49 -39.25
N GLN A 188 -0.58 3.79 -39.44
CA GLN A 188 -0.59 4.38 -40.77
C GLN A 188 0.65 3.96 -41.61
N LEU A 189 1.84 3.97 -40.96
CA LEU A 189 3.07 3.50 -41.58
C LEU A 189 2.99 2.03 -42.02
N LEU A 190 2.38 1.16 -41.21
CA LEU A 190 2.17 -0.24 -41.55
C LEU A 190 1.26 -0.42 -42.78
N GLU A 191 0.23 0.42 -42.93
CA GLU A 191 -0.63 0.38 -44.12
C GLU A 191 0.11 0.81 -45.36
N TYR A 192 1.02 1.78 -45.27
CA TYR A 192 1.91 2.16 -46.41
C TYR A 192 2.87 1.04 -46.74
N TYR A 193 3.59 0.51 -45.76
CA TYR A 193 4.54 -0.58 -45.96
C TYR A 193 3.91 -1.86 -46.51
N LYS A 194 2.66 -2.15 -46.11
CA LYS A 194 1.88 -3.26 -46.66
C LYS A 194 1.65 -3.10 -48.19
N LYS A 195 1.31 -1.89 -48.66
CA LYS A 195 1.12 -1.58 -50.06
C LYS A 195 2.45 -1.67 -50.83
N GLU A 196 3.51 -1.08 -50.32
CA GLU A 196 4.84 -1.07 -50.90
C GLU A 196 5.50 -2.47 -50.94
N LEU A 197 5.16 -3.33 -49.95
CA LEU A 197 5.60 -4.73 -49.95
C LEU A 197 5.00 -5.53 -51.13
N ILE A 198 3.72 -5.28 -51.45
CA ILE A 198 3.02 -5.93 -52.53
C ILE A 198 3.64 -5.53 -53.90
N THR A 199 4.11 -4.29 -54.02
CA THR A 199 4.77 -3.77 -55.22
C THR A 199 6.28 -4.05 -55.27
N GLY A 200 6.84 -4.70 -54.22
CA GLY A 200 8.28 -4.99 -54.13
C GLY A 200 9.16 -3.79 -53.80
N GLN A 201 8.57 -2.64 -53.46
CA GLN A 201 9.30 -1.41 -53.13
C GLN A 201 9.83 -1.38 -51.70
N GLN A 202 9.24 -2.20 -50.81
CA GLN A 202 9.64 -2.27 -49.41
C GLN A 202 10.12 -3.68 -49.03
N SER A 203 11.03 -3.77 -48.07
CA SER A 203 11.54 -5.06 -47.58
C SER A 203 10.64 -5.67 -46.50
N VAL A 204 10.54 -6.98 -46.43
CA VAL A 204 9.84 -7.73 -45.37
C VAL A 204 10.45 -7.42 -44.00
N THR A 205 11.77 -7.23 -43.95
CA THR A 205 12.48 -6.88 -42.71
C THR A 205 12.01 -5.55 -42.15
N ALA A 206 11.84 -4.51 -42.96
CA ALA A 206 11.34 -3.21 -42.51
C ALA A 206 9.91 -3.30 -42.02
N TYR A 207 9.05 -4.03 -42.73
CA TYR A 207 7.66 -4.28 -42.29
C TYR A 207 7.60 -5.01 -40.96
N THR A 208 8.32 -6.13 -40.80
CA THR A 208 8.32 -6.91 -39.54
C THR A 208 8.90 -6.14 -38.36
N THR A 209 9.95 -5.34 -38.60
CA THR A 209 10.50 -4.44 -37.56
C THR A 209 9.47 -3.41 -37.10
N THR A 210 8.72 -2.83 -38.05
CA THR A 210 7.66 -1.86 -37.72
C THR A 210 6.53 -2.51 -36.93
N VAL A 211 6.14 -3.75 -37.26
CA VAL A 211 5.16 -4.54 -36.51
C VAL A 211 5.64 -4.76 -35.04
N LYS A 212 6.93 -5.15 -34.89
CA LYS A 212 7.53 -5.30 -33.55
C LYS A 212 7.50 -4.01 -32.76
N ASN A 213 7.90 -2.90 -33.34
CA ASN A 213 7.91 -1.60 -32.67
C ASN A 213 6.50 -1.16 -32.26
N LEU A 214 5.50 -1.39 -33.12
CA LEU A 214 4.10 -1.15 -32.76
C LEU A 214 3.66 -2.00 -31.57
N ALA A 215 3.98 -3.30 -31.55
CA ALA A 215 3.63 -4.20 -30.46
C ALA A 215 4.29 -3.76 -29.12
N ILE A 216 5.55 -3.37 -29.16
CA ILE A 216 6.27 -2.83 -28.00
C ILE A 216 5.59 -1.55 -27.50
N LEU A 217 5.30 -0.62 -28.40
CA LEU A 217 4.65 0.65 -28.04
C LEU A 217 3.24 0.44 -27.48
N GLN A 218 2.47 -0.51 -28.01
CA GLN A 218 1.15 -0.90 -27.48
C GLN A 218 1.26 -1.43 -26.04
N ARG A 219 2.22 -2.35 -25.81
CA ARG A 219 2.50 -2.88 -24.45
C ARG A 219 2.87 -1.75 -23.50
N ASP A 220 3.78 -0.87 -23.89
CA ASP A 220 4.26 0.23 -23.05
C ASP A 220 3.13 1.23 -22.74
N TYR A 221 2.22 1.46 -23.69
CA TYR A 221 1.03 2.28 -23.47
C TYR A 221 0.09 1.67 -22.40
N VAL A 222 -0.15 0.35 -22.47
CA VAL A 222 -0.97 -0.36 -21.46
C VAL A 222 -0.30 -0.33 -20.10
N LEU A 223 1.03 -0.49 -20.03
CA LEU A 223 1.78 -0.35 -18.76
C LEU A 223 1.67 1.05 -18.17
N MET A 224 1.71 2.10 -19.00
CA MET A 224 1.48 3.48 -18.53
C MET A 224 0.06 3.67 -17.99
N GLN A 225 -0.96 3.08 -18.63
CA GLN A 225 -2.34 3.11 -18.12
C GLN A 225 -2.44 2.44 -16.74
N SER A 226 -1.87 1.25 -16.59
CA SER A 226 -1.85 0.52 -15.31
C SER A 226 -1.10 1.30 -14.23
N SER A 227 0.06 1.86 -14.57
CA SER A 227 0.85 2.70 -13.65
C SER A 227 0.08 3.93 -13.20
N LYS A 228 -0.67 4.58 -14.09
CA LYS A 228 -1.55 5.69 -13.75
C LYS A 228 -2.63 5.28 -12.75
N GLN A 229 -3.28 4.14 -12.95
CA GLN A 229 -4.31 3.64 -12.02
C GLN A 229 -3.71 3.35 -10.64
N LEU A 230 -2.52 2.77 -10.59
CA LEU A 230 -1.80 2.52 -9.34
C LEU A 230 -1.46 3.83 -8.60
N LEU A 231 -1.00 4.86 -9.33
CA LEU A 231 -0.73 6.17 -8.73
C LEU A 231 -2.00 6.85 -8.23
N ILE A 232 -3.13 6.76 -8.95
CA ILE A 232 -4.42 7.28 -8.49
C ILE A 232 -4.85 6.57 -7.21
N ASN A 233 -4.75 5.23 -7.15
CA ASN A 233 -5.06 4.47 -5.94
C ASN A 233 -4.17 4.90 -4.78
N THR A 234 -2.87 5.04 -5.01
CA THR A 234 -1.90 5.50 -4.00
C THR A 234 -2.21 6.92 -3.54
N TYR A 235 -2.57 7.83 -4.44
CA TYR A 235 -3.00 9.18 -4.09
C TYR A 235 -4.25 9.15 -3.21
N ASN A 236 -5.28 8.41 -3.61
CA ASN A 236 -6.54 8.29 -2.88
C ASN A 236 -6.34 7.73 -1.47
N TYR A 237 -5.42 6.77 -1.29
CA TYR A 237 -5.04 6.24 0.02
C TYR A 237 -4.46 7.33 0.94
N TRP A 238 -3.67 8.26 0.40
CA TRP A 238 -3.06 9.35 1.17
C TRP A 238 -3.89 10.64 1.20
N ASN A 239 -4.96 10.71 0.42
CA ASN A 239 -5.82 11.88 0.30
C ASN A 239 -7.07 11.77 1.19
N TRP A 240 -6.85 11.82 2.47
CA TRP A 240 -7.86 11.82 3.52
C TRP A 240 -8.05 13.19 4.12
#